data_9ccbf9c4ca0b90997c5758f1b8830b2a
#
_entry.id   9ccbf9c4ca0b90997c5758f1b8830b2a
#
_cell.length_a   1.000
_cell.length_b   1.000
_cell.length_c   1.000
_cell.angle_alpha   90.00
_cell.angle_beta   90.00
_cell.angle_gamma   90.00
#
_symmetry.space_group_name_H-M   'P 1'
#
loop_
_entity.id
_entity.type
_entity.pdbx_description
1 polymer ?
#
loop_
_entity_poly.entity_id
_entity_poly.type
_entity_poly.pdbx_seq_one_letter_code
_entity_poly.pdbx_strand_id
1 'polypeptide(L)'
;MLISDKKDPLQRLLDKKRYFKKEINVALFEFCSNNCSFCFQGNDDRTNLNLHIIDKKADLICNLIDQELNKDLALKIFGGELFEDSITDKILDSYEHFITKVSDKCKSLNKTLTVTLVTNLLNHTDKIIEKFILKIRNKGVGINLAASFDFDGRFHTQQKLDLFIGNLLYLKPYIRSINMVITKQNIDIMLGNVKNEKVSTRKAFDIIYENFDAIACDYYNPDLQSCHLSMPSDKDLLDFFYYCIDKYPKIMPVNSWLSGKHSDLSCEATIGISSRGRVRNCRDTSVDCPDLFWSEDNHIDNSAIENSFVKRHNCLSCPYYSRCTMGCFLFFDFKYREHYGECIFSHIFHYLETGEKTYGKLIPISEKLQKLSKNLRRKVVEGEFELK
;
A
#
# COMPACT_ATOMS: atom_id res chain seq x y z
N MET A 1 -7.01 -26.47 -23.41
CA MET A 1 -8.15 -25.88 -24.16
C MET A 1 -8.59 -24.64 -23.37
N LEU A 2 -8.02 -23.47 -23.70
CA LEU A 2 -8.34 -22.20 -23.03
C LEU A 2 -9.68 -21.73 -23.58
N ILE A 3 -10.71 -21.75 -22.74
CA ILE A 3 -12.00 -21.13 -23.05
C ILE A 3 -11.76 -19.63 -23.17
N SER A 4 -11.76 -19.09 -24.37
CA SER A 4 -11.71 -17.66 -24.62
C SER A 4 -12.97 -17.05 -24.01
N ASP A 5 -12.81 -16.38 -22.88
CA ASP A 5 -13.89 -15.65 -22.25
C ASP A 5 -14.28 -14.46 -23.14
N LYS A 6 -15.34 -14.66 -23.94
CA LYS A 6 -15.84 -13.70 -24.93
C LYS A 6 -16.66 -12.54 -24.30
N LYS A 7 -16.51 -12.29 -23.00
CA LYS A 7 -17.21 -11.18 -22.38
C LYS A 7 -16.73 -9.84 -22.93
N ASP A 8 -17.68 -8.96 -23.16
CA ASP A 8 -17.44 -7.56 -23.51
C ASP A 8 -16.43 -6.93 -22.54
N PRO A 9 -15.39 -6.23 -23.02
CA PRO A 9 -14.42 -5.54 -22.17
C PRO A 9 -15.06 -4.62 -21.11
N LEU A 10 -16.15 -3.94 -21.46
CA LEU A 10 -16.93 -3.12 -20.52
C LEU A 10 -17.59 -3.98 -19.44
N GLN A 11 -18.13 -5.13 -19.79
CA GLN A 11 -18.73 -6.06 -18.84
C GLN A 11 -17.68 -6.67 -17.89
N ARG A 12 -16.45 -6.91 -18.39
CA ARG A 12 -15.32 -7.34 -17.55
C ARG A 12 -14.93 -6.28 -16.54
N LEU A 13 -14.94 -5.01 -16.93
CA LEU A 13 -14.70 -3.85 -16.05
C LEU A 13 -15.80 -3.75 -14.98
N LEU A 14 -17.06 -3.89 -15.37
CA LEU A 14 -18.22 -3.87 -14.49
C LEU A 14 -18.26 -5.07 -13.54
N ASP A 15 -17.85 -6.25 -14.02
CA ASP A 15 -17.77 -7.46 -13.20
C ASP A 15 -16.63 -7.35 -12.17
N LYS A 16 -15.51 -6.70 -12.50
CA LYS A 16 -14.46 -6.35 -11.51
C LYS A 16 -15.00 -5.49 -10.36
N LYS A 17 -15.89 -4.52 -10.64
CA LYS A 17 -16.44 -3.58 -9.64
C LYS A 17 -17.40 -4.20 -8.62
N ARG A 18 -17.95 -5.38 -8.88
CA ARG A 18 -19.04 -5.97 -8.07
C ARG A 18 -18.62 -6.67 -6.77
N TYR A 19 -17.34 -6.92 -6.54
CA TYR A 19 -16.89 -7.79 -5.46
C TYR A 19 -15.91 -7.14 -4.46
N PHE A 20 -15.82 -5.80 -4.44
CA PHE A 20 -14.85 -5.14 -3.56
C PHE A 20 -15.44 -4.81 -2.19
N LYS A 21 -14.73 -5.28 -1.16
CA LYS A 21 -14.92 -4.81 0.19
C LYS A 21 -14.52 -3.34 0.25
N LYS A 22 -15.40 -2.47 0.78
CA LYS A 22 -15.04 -1.07 0.96
C LYS A 22 -13.95 -0.93 2.01
N GLU A 23 -12.85 -0.31 1.67
CA GLU A 23 -11.72 -0.07 2.57
C GLU A 23 -11.65 1.41 2.96
N ILE A 24 -11.65 1.67 4.27
CA ILE A 24 -11.41 2.99 4.84
C ILE A 24 -10.02 2.97 5.47
N ASN A 25 -9.11 3.77 4.92
CA ASN A 25 -7.77 3.96 5.44
C ASN A 25 -7.72 5.27 6.22
N VAL A 26 -7.34 5.22 7.49
CA VAL A 26 -7.30 6.41 8.35
C VAL A 26 -5.93 6.58 8.98
N ALA A 27 -5.31 7.74 8.74
CA ALA A 27 -4.15 8.19 9.48
C ALA A 27 -4.62 8.90 10.76
N LEU A 28 -4.28 8.37 11.94
CA LEU A 28 -4.65 9.01 13.20
C LEU A 28 -3.77 10.23 13.49
N PHE A 29 -2.48 10.12 13.17
CA PHE A 29 -1.43 11.14 13.31
C PHE A 29 -0.23 10.72 12.46
N GLU A 30 0.85 11.50 12.44
CA GLU A 30 2.03 11.21 11.60
C GLU A 30 3.31 11.01 12.41
N PHE A 31 3.30 11.30 13.70
CA PHE A 31 4.47 11.14 14.55
C PHE A 31 4.96 9.68 14.58
N CYS A 32 6.26 9.50 14.37
CA CYS A 32 6.97 8.22 14.47
C CYS A 32 8.42 8.49 14.86
N SER A 33 8.94 7.78 15.83
CA SER A 33 10.33 7.90 16.26
C SER A 33 11.32 7.31 15.25
N ASN A 34 10.85 6.48 14.31
CA ASN A 34 11.65 5.83 13.30
C ASN A 34 11.64 6.62 12.00
N ASN A 35 12.78 7.23 11.63
CA ASN A 35 12.93 8.01 10.41
C ASN A 35 13.32 7.12 9.22
N CYS A 36 12.36 6.41 8.64
CA CYS A 36 12.60 5.62 7.43
C CYS A 36 12.91 6.55 6.24
N SER A 37 13.98 6.28 5.51
CA SER A 37 14.45 7.13 4.39
C SER A 37 13.44 7.23 3.23
N PHE A 38 12.54 6.27 3.10
CA PHE A 38 11.51 6.20 2.06
C PHE A 38 10.12 6.64 2.57
N CYS A 39 10.01 7.13 3.81
CA CYS A 39 8.71 7.44 4.40
C CYS A 39 8.09 8.67 3.74
N PHE A 40 6.89 8.51 3.21
CA PHE A 40 6.14 9.59 2.57
C PHE A 40 5.51 10.57 3.57
N GLN A 41 5.52 10.26 4.87
CA GLN A 41 4.91 11.10 5.91
C GLN A 41 5.72 12.34 6.29
N GLY A 42 6.70 12.75 5.52
CA GLY A 42 7.48 13.98 5.76
C GLY A 42 8.16 14.05 7.14
N ASN A 43 9.28 14.72 7.24
CA ASN A 43 10.00 14.86 8.51
C ASN A 43 9.72 16.19 9.23
N ASP A 44 9.33 17.23 8.49
CA ASP A 44 9.37 18.60 8.99
C ASP A 44 8.05 19.14 9.55
N ASP A 45 6.90 18.51 9.25
CA ASP A 45 5.57 18.98 9.72
C ASP A 45 4.65 17.79 10.08
N ARG A 46 5.20 16.84 10.84
CA ARG A 46 4.43 15.66 11.28
C ARG A 46 3.37 16.04 12.31
N THR A 47 2.12 15.69 12.03
CA THR A 47 1.05 15.88 13.01
C THR A 47 1.26 14.98 14.21
N ASN A 48 1.18 15.58 15.41
CA ASN A 48 1.25 14.87 16.66
C ASN A 48 -0.09 14.22 17.02
N LEU A 49 -0.02 13.24 17.92
CA LEU A 49 -1.20 12.59 18.48
C LEU A 49 -2.09 13.61 19.19
N ASN A 50 -3.35 13.69 18.77
CA ASN A 50 -4.38 14.52 19.40
C ASN A 50 -5.66 13.72 19.59
N LEU A 51 -6.00 13.39 20.84
CA LEU A 51 -7.13 12.54 21.20
C LEU A 51 -8.47 13.10 20.73
N HIS A 52 -8.64 14.43 20.77
CA HIS A 52 -9.87 15.07 20.29
C HIS A 52 -10.03 14.92 18.76
N ILE A 53 -8.94 14.97 18.00
CA ILE A 53 -8.97 14.75 16.55
C ILE A 53 -9.30 13.28 16.23
N ILE A 54 -8.82 12.34 17.03
CA ILE A 54 -9.16 10.91 16.89
C ILE A 54 -10.66 10.70 17.03
N ASP A 55 -11.29 11.30 18.05
CA ASP A 55 -12.74 11.17 18.26
C ASP A 55 -13.55 11.80 17.12
N LYS A 56 -13.15 12.99 16.63
CA LYS A 56 -13.78 13.60 15.43
C LYS A 56 -13.65 12.72 14.19
N LYS A 57 -12.53 12.01 14.03
CA LYS A 57 -12.39 11.05 12.91
C LYS A 57 -13.32 9.85 13.04
N ALA A 58 -13.59 9.38 14.27
CA ALA A 58 -14.59 8.35 14.49
C ALA A 58 -15.99 8.82 14.01
N ASP A 59 -16.39 10.08 14.35
CA ASP A 59 -17.65 10.65 13.88
C ASP A 59 -17.70 10.77 12.36
N LEU A 60 -16.61 11.25 11.75
CA LEU A 60 -16.50 11.34 10.30
C LEU A 60 -16.68 9.97 9.62
N ILE A 61 -16.02 8.93 10.14
CA ILE A 61 -16.15 7.57 9.61
C ILE A 61 -17.58 7.04 9.80
N CYS A 62 -18.21 7.29 10.96
CA CYS A 62 -19.59 6.91 11.18
C CYS A 62 -20.53 7.54 10.15
N ASN A 63 -20.33 8.80 9.81
CA ASN A 63 -21.11 9.49 8.77
C ASN A 63 -20.88 8.91 7.37
N LEU A 64 -19.64 8.53 7.04
CA LEU A 64 -19.33 7.85 5.78
C LEU A 64 -19.99 6.46 5.70
N ILE A 65 -20.04 5.72 6.82
CA ILE A 65 -20.69 4.40 6.90
C ILE A 65 -22.20 4.50 6.68
N ASP A 66 -22.84 5.59 7.08
CA ASP A 66 -24.28 5.81 6.81
C ASP A 66 -24.59 5.87 5.31
N GLN A 67 -23.69 6.42 4.53
CA GLN A 67 -23.84 6.60 3.09
C GLN A 67 -23.36 5.41 2.26
N GLU A 68 -22.59 4.49 2.88
CA GLU A 68 -21.99 3.37 2.17
C GLU A 68 -22.99 2.22 1.99
N LEU A 69 -23.09 1.70 0.77
CA LEU A 69 -23.99 0.60 0.42
C LEU A 69 -23.39 -0.78 0.70
N ASN A 70 -22.07 -0.91 0.77
CA ASN A 70 -21.43 -2.18 1.03
C ASN A 70 -21.69 -2.65 2.46
N LYS A 71 -21.96 -3.94 2.59
CA LYS A 71 -22.17 -4.58 3.90
C LYS A 71 -20.87 -4.96 4.58
N ASP A 72 -19.81 -5.22 3.80
CA ASP A 72 -18.50 -5.61 4.30
C ASP A 72 -17.53 -4.44 4.23
N LEU A 73 -17.07 -4.00 5.39
CA LEU A 73 -16.16 -2.88 5.54
C LEU A 73 -14.82 -3.33 6.12
N ALA A 74 -13.75 -2.75 5.62
CA ALA A 74 -12.42 -2.85 6.20
C ALA A 74 -11.97 -1.48 6.69
N LEU A 75 -11.56 -1.38 7.95
CA LEU A 75 -10.96 -0.19 8.52
C LEU A 75 -9.47 -0.44 8.75
N LYS A 76 -8.62 0.24 8.01
CA LYS A 76 -7.18 0.19 8.18
C LYS A 76 -6.72 1.45 8.90
N ILE A 77 -6.23 1.27 10.11
CA ILE A 77 -5.77 2.34 10.98
C ILE A 77 -4.25 2.38 10.91
N PHE A 78 -3.72 3.52 10.57
CA PHE A 78 -2.30 3.78 10.57
C PHE A 78 -2.00 5.20 11.06
N GLY A 79 -0.76 5.56 11.10
CA GLY A 79 -0.31 6.86 11.52
C GLY A 79 1.16 6.98 11.27
N GLY A 80 1.89 7.68 12.11
CA GLY A 80 3.31 7.47 12.28
C GLY A 80 3.56 6.06 12.82
N GLU A 81 3.67 5.89 14.13
CA GLU A 81 3.65 4.57 14.78
C GLU A 81 2.57 4.56 15.86
N LEU A 82 1.68 3.58 15.81
CA LEU A 82 0.56 3.47 16.76
C LEU A 82 1.02 3.04 18.15
N PHE A 83 2.09 2.26 18.24
CA PHE A 83 2.53 1.62 19.48
C PHE A 83 3.99 1.98 19.81
N GLU A 84 4.28 3.28 19.93
CA GLU A 84 5.58 3.76 20.41
C GLU A 84 5.83 3.32 21.87
N ASP A 85 7.10 3.25 22.27
CA ASP A 85 7.47 2.91 23.67
C ASP A 85 6.88 3.89 24.69
N SER A 86 6.51 5.11 24.27
CA SER A 86 5.85 6.13 25.08
C SER A 86 4.33 6.00 25.17
N ILE A 87 3.73 4.92 24.63
CA ILE A 87 2.27 4.74 24.64
C ILE A 87 1.74 4.65 26.06
N THR A 88 0.61 5.29 26.32
CA THR A 88 -0.06 5.32 27.62
C THR A 88 -1.42 4.66 27.57
N ASP A 89 -1.95 4.22 28.73
CA ASP A 89 -3.31 3.67 28.81
C ASP A 89 -4.36 4.65 28.26
N LYS A 90 -4.19 5.96 28.49
CA LYS A 90 -5.08 6.99 27.94
C LYS A 90 -5.12 6.98 26.41
N ILE A 91 -4.00 6.74 25.75
CA ILE A 91 -3.91 6.62 24.29
C ILE A 91 -4.60 5.33 23.83
N LEU A 92 -4.33 4.22 24.51
CA LEU A 92 -4.98 2.94 24.22
C LEU A 92 -6.50 2.99 24.39
N ASP A 93 -6.99 3.65 25.44
CA ASP A 93 -8.41 3.85 25.68
C ASP A 93 -9.05 4.71 24.57
N SER A 94 -8.33 5.70 24.05
CA SER A 94 -8.80 6.49 22.90
C SER A 94 -8.88 5.64 21.61
N TYR A 95 -7.91 4.76 21.36
CA TYR A 95 -7.98 3.84 20.22
C TYR A 95 -9.12 2.84 20.38
N GLU A 96 -9.31 2.31 21.59
CA GLU A 96 -10.44 1.44 21.90
C GLU A 96 -11.78 2.13 21.68
N HIS A 97 -11.94 3.35 22.20
CA HIS A 97 -13.15 4.15 22.01
C HIS A 97 -13.44 4.37 20.52
N PHE A 98 -12.43 4.79 19.75
CA PHE A 98 -12.51 4.98 18.31
C PHE A 98 -13.01 3.72 17.59
N ILE A 99 -12.35 2.57 17.83
CA ILE A 99 -12.68 1.30 17.18
C ILE A 99 -14.08 0.83 17.57
N THR A 100 -14.43 0.91 18.86
CA THR A 100 -15.73 0.48 19.37
C THR A 100 -16.84 1.33 18.78
N LYS A 101 -16.70 2.66 18.75
CA LYS A 101 -17.69 3.59 18.16
C LYS A 101 -17.99 3.27 16.70
N VAL A 102 -16.95 3.07 15.90
CA VAL A 102 -17.09 2.68 14.48
C VAL A 102 -17.73 1.28 14.34
N SER A 103 -17.33 0.33 15.17
CA SER A 103 -17.90 -1.02 15.16
C SER A 103 -19.39 -1.04 15.53
N ASP A 104 -19.77 -0.29 16.55
CA ASP A 104 -21.17 -0.22 16.99
C ASP A 104 -22.04 0.45 15.93
N LYS A 105 -21.51 1.45 15.23
CA LYS A 105 -22.16 2.04 14.06
C LYS A 105 -22.38 1.01 12.95
N CYS A 106 -21.37 0.20 12.63
CA CYS A 106 -21.52 -0.88 11.64
C CYS A 106 -22.59 -1.88 12.08
N LYS A 107 -22.56 -2.33 13.34
CA LYS A 107 -23.54 -3.28 13.88
C LYS A 107 -24.97 -2.73 13.80
N SER A 108 -25.18 -1.45 14.12
CA SER A 108 -26.51 -0.81 14.05
C SER A 108 -27.11 -0.80 12.64
N LEU A 109 -26.24 -0.90 11.60
CA LEU A 109 -26.64 -0.95 10.19
C LEU A 109 -26.55 -2.36 9.58
N ASN A 110 -26.39 -3.41 10.39
CA ASN A 110 -26.18 -4.80 9.95
C ASN A 110 -24.99 -4.94 8.97
N LYS A 111 -23.90 -4.21 9.22
CA LYS A 111 -22.66 -4.27 8.45
C LYS A 111 -21.58 -5.00 9.23
N THR A 112 -20.69 -5.70 8.52
CA THR A 112 -19.50 -6.30 9.11
C THR A 112 -18.35 -5.32 9.09
N LEU A 113 -17.50 -5.35 10.12
CA LEU A 113 -16.27 -4.55 10.21
C LEU A 113 -15.09 -5.45 10.50
N THR A 114 -14.04 -5.31 9.71
CA THR A 114 -12.70 -5.85 10.02
C THR A 114 -11.74 -4.70 10.23
N VAL A 115 -11.05 -4.69 11.36
CA VAL A 115 -10.06 -3.65 11.68
C VAL A 115 -8.65 -4.21 11.45
N THR A 116 -7.78 -3.42 10.84
CA THR A 116 -6.35 -3.72 10.71
C THR A 116 -5.55 -2.54 11.24
N LEU A 117 -4.68 -2.79 12.22
CA LEU A 117 -3.74 -1.81 12.74
C LEU A 117 -2.40 -1.98 12.05
N VAL A 118 -1.83 -0.90 11.53
CA VAL A 118 -0.50 -0.91 10.90
C VAL A 118 0.54 -0.49 11.92
N THR A 119 1.59 -1.28 12.07
CA THR A 119 2.69 -1.01 13.02
C THR A 119 4.04 -1.42 12.43
N ASN A 120 5.08 -0.73 12.85
CA ASN A 120 6.47 -1.05 12.48
C ASN A 120 7.10 -2.15 13.36
N LEU A 121 6.50 -2.47 14.52
CA LEU A 121 6.98 -3.47 15.50
C LEU A 121 8.41 -3.24 16.01
N LEU A 122 8.89 -1.99 16.01
CA LEU A 122 10.26 -1.63 16.43
C LEU A 122 10.37 -1.20 17.89
N ASN A 123 9.30 -1.36 18.67
CA ASN A 123 9.17 -0.94 20.05
C ASN A 123 8.97 -2.13 20.98
N HIS A 124 9.25 -1.95 22.28
CA HIS A 124 9.08 -3.00 23.32
C HIS A 124 7.62 -3.06 23.80
N THR A 125 6.67 -3.10 22.86
CA THR A 125 5.22 -3.00 23.13
C THR A 125 4.43 -4.25 22.73
N ASP A 126 5.09 -5.34 22.39
CA ASP A 126 4.49 -6.60 21.94
C ASP A 126 3.37 -7.11 22.87
N LYS A 127 3.61 -7.14 24.18
CA LYS A 127 2.61 -7.56 25.18
C LYS A 127 1.47 -6.55 25.33
N ILE A 128 1.75 -5.27 25.16
CA ILE A 128 0.74 -4.20 25.18
C ILE A 128 -0.19 -4.37 23.97
N ILE A 129 0.38 -4.60 22.81
CA ILE A 129 -0.34 -4.85 21.55
C ILE A 129 -1.23 -6.08 21.68
N GLU A 130 -0.70 -7.19 22.16
CA GLU A 130 -1.47 -8.42 22.37
C GLU A 130 -2.66 -8.19 23.31
N LYS A 131 -2.41 -7.60 24.51
CA LYS A 131 -3.46 -7.27 25.47
C LYS A 131 -4.54 -6.37 24.87
N PHE A 132 -4.13 -5.37 24.09
CA PHE A 132 -5.05 -4.46 23.40
C PHE A 132 -5.92 -5.21 22.38
N ILE A 133 -5.33 -6.06 21.53
CA ILE A 133 -6.06 -6.86 20.55
C ILE A 133 -7.08 -7.77 21.24
N LEU A 134 -6.68 -8.46 22.30
CA LEU A 134 -7.57 -9.33 23.06
C LEU A 134 -8.73 -8.54 23.67
N LYS A 135 -8.47 -7.35 24.24
CA LYS A 135 -9.50 -6.44 24.77
C LYS A 135 -10.54 -6.08 23.69
N ILE A 136 -10.09 -5.75 22.49
CA ILE A 136 -10.96 -5.39 21.36
C ILE A 136 -11.74 -6.62 20.86
N ARG A 137 -11.09 -7.78 20.73
CA ARG A 137 -11.75 -9.03 20.32
C ARG A 137 -12.84 -9.47 21.30
N ASN A 138 -12.65 -9.28 22.59
CA ASN A 138 -13.66 -9.57 23.62
C ASN A 138 -14.90 -8.69 23.50
N LYS A 139 -14.85 -7.56 22.80
CA LYS A 139 -16.00 -6.74 22.43
C LYS A 139 -16.66 -7.16 21.11
N GLY A 140 -16.23 -8.28 20.54
CA GLY A 140 -16.79 -8.83 19.30
C GLY A 140 -16.34 -8.08 18.05
N VAL A 141 -15.17 -7.42 18.07
CA VAL A 141 -14.60 -6.73 16.91
C VAL A 141 -13.48 -7.56 16.32
N GLY A 142 -13.57 -7.88 15.03
CA GLY A 142 -12.49 -8.54 14.28
C GLY A 142 -11.31 -7.57 14.07
N ILE A 143 -10.20 -7.82 14.76
CA ILE A 143 -9.01 -6.97 14.68
C ILE A 143 -7.74 -7.79 14.39
N ASN A 144 -6.89 -7.25 13.53
CA ASN A 144 -5.63 -7.85 13.11
C ASN A 144 -4.54 -6.77 13.01
N LEU A 145 -3.30 -7.21 12.82
CA LEU A 145 -2.14 -6.36 12.56
C LEU A 145 -1.69 -6.47 11.10
N ALA A 146 -1.14 -5.40 10.58
CA ALA A 146 -0.28 -5.39 9.41
C ALA A 146 1.08 -4.84 9.83
N ALA A 147 2.13 -5.63 9.63
CA ALA A 147 3.49 -5.22 9.92
C ALA A 147 4.16 -4.66 8.67
N SER A 148 5.13 -3.77 8.86
CA SER A 148 5.91 -3.20 7.76
C SER A 148 7.35 -3.71 7.85
N PHE A 149 7.85 -4.31 6.76
CA PHE A 149 9.22 -4.76 6.61
C PHE A 149 9.89 -4.08 5.43
N ASP A 150 11.18 -3.82 5.53
CA ASP A 150 11.99 -3.30 4.42
C ASP A 150 13.42 -3.82 4.52
N PHE A 151 14.11 -3.87 3.39
CA PHE A 151 15.51 -4.30 3.37
C PHE A 151 16.47 -3.16 3.73
N ASP A 152 16.07 -1.90 3.49
CA ASP A 152 16.87 -0.73 3.79
C ASP A 152 15.99 0.45 4.27
N GLY A 153 16.62 1.35 5.03
CA GLY A 153 15.99 2.61 5.47
C GLY A 153 15.09 2.51 6.72
N ARG A 154 14.73 1.31 7.19
CA ARG A 154 13.92 1.10 8.41
C ARG A 154 14.76 0.60 9.59
N PHE A 155 15.60 -0.37 9.35
CA PHE A 155 16.40 -1.00 10.39
C PHE A 155 17.80 -0.37 10.45
N HIS A 156 17.99 0.60 11.34
CA HIS A 156 19.25 1.32 11.47
C HIS A 156 20.33 0.49 12.19
N THR A 157 19.93 -0.55 12.93
CA THR A 157 20.85 -1.45 13.67
C THR A 157 20.33 -2.89 13.63
N GLN A 158 21.24 -3.85 13.84
CA GLN A 158 20.89 -5.26 13.96
C GLN A 158 19.92 -5.51 15.13
N GLN A 159 20.12 -4.82 16.25
CA GLN A 159 19.24 -4.94 17.43
C GLN A 159 17.79 -4.55 17.13
N LYS A 160 17.57 -3.51 16.31
CA LYS A 160 16.21 -3.13 15.85
C LYS A 160 15.60 -4.18 14.94
N LEU A 161 16.40 -4.83 14.09
CA LEU A 161 15.91 -5.93 13.27
C LEU A 161 15.58 -7.16 14.13
N ASP A 162 16.43 -7.50 15.09
CA ASP A 162 16.21 -8.64 15.99
C ASP A 162 14.95 -8.43 16.84
N LEU A 163 14.75 -7.21 17.36
CA LEU A 163 13.53 -6.82 18.07
C LEU A 163 12.29 -6.97 17.17
N PHE A 164 12.37 -6.47 15.94
CA PHE A 164 11.28 -6.61 14.96
C PHE A 164 10.91 -8.08 14.73
N ILE A 165 11.90 -8.94 14.45
CA ILE A 165 11.67 -10.38 14.22
C ILE A 165 11.08 -11.05 15.47
N GLY A 166 11.60 -10.72 16.68
CA GLY A 166 11.06 -11.22 17.93
C GLY A 166 9.58 -10.86 18.11
N ASN A 167 9.24 -9.57 17.97
CA ASN A 167 7.87 -9.08 18.06
C ASN A 167 6.95 -9.68 16.99
N LEU A 168 7.46 -9.79 15.76
CA LEU A 168 6.71 -10.35 14.64
C LEU A 168 6.33 -11.81 14.88
N LEU A 169 7.28 -12.63 15.36
CA LEU A 169 7.04 -14.03 15.67
C LEU A 169 6.14 -14.21 16.89
N TYR A 170 6.31 -13.39 17.94
CA TYR A 170 5.44 -13.39 19.11
C TYR A 170 3.99 -13.06 18.75
N LEU A 171 3.79 -12.01 17.92
CA LEU A 171 2.47 -11.56 17.50
C LEU A 171 1.91 -12.29 16.28
N LYS A 172 2.57 -13.35 15.79
CA LYS A 172 2.20 -14.12 14.60
C LYS A 172 0.69 -14.46 14.52
N PRO A 173 -0.01 -14.86 15.62
CA PRO A 173 -1.44 -15.20 15.56
C PRO A 173 -2.35 -14.00 15.20
N TYR A 174 -1.82 -12.79 15.28
CA TYR A 174 -2.55 -11.55 15.02
C TYR A 174 -2.14 -10.87 13.71
N ILE A 175 -0.99 -11.27 13.14
CA ILE A 175 -0.48 -10.69 11.90
C ILE A 175 -1.29 -11.20 10.70
N ARG A 176 -1.95 -10.28 10.02
CA ARG A 176 -2.70 -10.56 8.79
C ARG A 176 -1.84 -10.45 7.54
N SER A 177 -0.96 -9.45 7.49
CA SER A 177 -0.07 -9.22 6.36
C SER A 177 1.23 -8.56 6.80
N ILE A 178 2.27 -8.77 6.02
CA ILE A 178 3.53 -8.05 6.11
C ILE A 178 3.69 -7.27 4.81
N ASN A 179 3.80 -5.95 4.92
CA ASN A 179 3.89 -5.07 3.78
C ASN A 179 5.33 -4.59 3.59
N MET A 180 5.79 -4.61 2.36
CA MET A 180 7.13 -4.20 1.96
C MET A 180 7.03 -3.17 0.83
N VAL A 181 7.73 -2.05 0.97
CA VAL A 181 7.76 -1.03 -0.08
C VAL A 181 8.81 -1.39 -1.13
N ILE A 182 8.45 -1.31 -2.41
CA ILE A 182 9.35 -1.60 -3.53
C ILE A 182 10.16 -0.34 -3.87
N THR A 183 11.28 -0.13 -3.17
CA THR A 183 12.28 0.89 -3.51
C THR A 183 13.41 0.29 -4.32
N LYS A 184 14.20 1.13 -5.02
CA LYS A 184 15.42 0.70 -5.72
C LYS A 184 16.37 -0.03 -4.77
N GLN A 185 16.59 0.53 -3.57
CA GLN A 185 17.48 -0.04 -2.57
C GLN A 185 16.99 -1.41 -2.07
N ASN A 186 15.68 -1.52 -1.80
CA ASN A 186 15.09 -2.78 -1.38
C ASN A 186 15.23 -3.87 -2.44
N ILE A 187 15.05 -3.52 -3.70
CA ILE A 187 15.27 -4.42 -4.84
C ILE A 187 16.73 -4.88 -4.90
N ASP A 188 17.67 -3.95 -4.84
CA ASP A 188 19.10 -4.25 -4.96
C ASP A 188 19.57 -5.21 -3.85
N ILE A 189 19.13 -5.01 -2.62
CA ILE A 189 19.47 -5.90 -1.51
C ILE A 189 18.79 -7.26 -1.70
N MET A 190 17.53 -7.28 -2.09
CA MET A 190 16.80 -8.53 -2.30
C MET A 190 17.39 -9.38 -3.44
N LEU A 191 17.84 -8.75 -4.51
CA LEU A 191 18.52 -9.43 -5.63
C LEU A 191 19.98 -9.79 -5.31
N GLY A 192 20.56 -9.24 -4.22
CA GLY A 192 21.95 -9.46 -3.86
C GLY A 192 22.95 -8.58 -4.63
N ASN A 193 22.46 -7.55 -5.33
CA ASN A 193 23.30 -6.56 -6.03
C ASN A 193 24.09 -5.71 -5.06
N VAL A 194 23.50 -5.44 -3.90
CA VAL A 194 24.11 -4.68 -2.80
C VAL A 194 23.93 -5.47 -1.50
N LYS A 195 24.96 -5.47 -0.66
CA LYS A 195 24.88 -6.05 0.69
C LYS A 195 24.63 -4.94 1.71
N ASN A 196 23.63 -5.13 2.55
CA ASN A 196 23.52 -4.33 3.74
C ASN A 196 24.52 -4.88 4.78
N GLU A 197 25.68 -4.27 4.90
CA GLU A 197 26.76 -4.75 5.78
C GLU A 197 26.43 -4.56 7.27
N LYS A 198 25.53 -3.63 7.60
CA LYS A 198 25.17 -3.27 8.98
C LYS A 198 24.07 -4.16 9.56
N VAL A 199 23.16 -4.62 8.73
CA VAL A 199 21.93 -5.29 9.16
C VAL A 199 21.62 -6.48 8.24
N SER A 200 21.37 -7.64 8.81
CA SER A 200 21.14 -8.88 8.06
C SER A 200 19.68 -9.04 7.58
N THR A 201 19.13 -8.01 6.93
CA THR A 201 17.72 -7.96 6.51
C THR A 201 17.36 -9.07 5.52
N ARG A 202 18.29 -9.53 4.70
CA ARG A 202 18.07 -10.65 3.79
C ARG A 202 17.74 -11.95 4.51
N LYS A 203 18.51 -12.29 5.56
CA LYS A 203 18.25 -13.47 6.39
C LYS A 203 16.92 -13.35 7.15
N ALA A 204 16.63 -12.14 7.64
CA ALA A 204 15.36 -11.85 8.30
C ALA A 204 14.17 -12.06 7.36
N PHE A 205 14.31 -11.68 6.09
CA PHE A 205 13.27 -11.91 5.09
C PHE A 205 13.01 -13.40 4.84
N ASP A 206 14.04 -14.22 4.80
CA ASP A 206 13.87 -15.68 4.67
C ASP A 206 13.05 -16.24 5.86
N ILE A 207 13.34 -15.81 7.09
CA ILE A 207 12.54 -16.16 8.28
C ILE A 207 11.08 -15.71 8.12
N ILE A 208 10.86 -14.48 7.64
CA ILE A 208 9.52 -13.95 7.40
C ILE A 208 8.80 -14.81 6.36
N TYR A 209 9.44 -15.09 5.26
CA TYR A 209 8.86 -15.84 4.16
C TYR A 209 8.47 -17.28 4.55
N GLU A 210 9.28 -17.94 5.38
CA GLU A 210 8.98 -19.25 5.91
C GLU A 210 7.79 -19.29 6.88
N ASN A 211 7.62 -18.22 7.66
CA ASN A 211 6.67 -18.17 8.77
C ASN A 211 5.33 -17.52 8.43
N PHE A 212 5.22 -16.75 7.33
CA PHE A 212 4.03 -15.99 6.99
C PHE A 212 3.62 -16.23 5.53
N ASP A 213 2.31 -16.32 5.30
CA ASP A 213 1.75 -16.57 3.97
C ASP A 213 1.30 -15.29 3.25
N ALA A 214 1.05 -14.21 3.98
CA ALA A 214 0.57 -12.95 3.43
C ALA A 214 1.66 -11.89 3.49
N ILE A 215 2.51 -11.86 2.47
CA ILE A 215 3.52 -10.82 2.26
C ILE A 215 3.10 -10.03 1.03
N ALA A 216 2.98 -8.72 1.16
CA ALA A 216 2.54 -7.84 0.09
C ALA A 216 3.63 -6.81 -0.26
N CYS A 217 3.80 -6.58 -1.54
CA CYS A 217 4.63 -5.50 -2.05
C CYS A 217 3.77 -4.27 -2.32
N ASP A 218 4.07 -3.17 -1.65
CA ASP A 218 3.49 -1.87 -1.93
C ASP A 218 4.41 -1.09 -2.87
N TYR A 219 3.84 -0.48 -3.91
CA TYR A 219 4.61 0.39 -4.81
C TYR A 219 5.04 1.65 -4.07
N TYR A 220 6.29 2.03 -4.33
CA TYR A 220 6.84 3.24 -3.75
C TYR A 220 6.19 4.49 -4.35
N ASN A 221 5.74 5.40 -3.51
CA ASN A 221 5.17 6.67 -3.93
C ASN A 221 6.19 7.81 -3.74
N PRO A 222 6.68 8.44 -4.81
CA PRO A 222 7.77 9.42 -4.75
C PRO A 222 7.31 10.84 -4.39
N ASP A 223 6.49 10.98 -3.36
CA ASP A 223 5.86 12.26 -3.04
C ASP A 223 6.78 13.32 -2.49
N LEU A 224 7.83 12.88 -1.83
CA LEU A 224 8.77 13.79 -1.20
C LEU A 224 9.88 14.14 -2.18
N GLN A 225 10.31 15.38 -2.16
CA GLN A 225 11.35 15.92 -3.05
C GLN A 225 12.66 15.11 -3.04
N SER A 226 12.97 14.48 -1.90
CA SER A 226 14.18 13.66 -1.72
C SER A 226 14.00 12.20 -2.10
N CYS A 227 12.77 11.74 -2.30
CA CYS A 227 12.47 10.31 -2.42
C CYS A 227 12.55 9.77 -3.85
N HIS A 228 12.69 10.63 -4.88
CA HIS A 228 12.79 10.18 -6.27
C HIS A 228 14.02 9.30 -6.54
N LEU A 229 15.08 9.42 -5.73
CA LEU A 229 16.27 8.56 -5.81
C LEU A 229 15.99 7.10 -5.44
N SER A 230 14.92 6.86 -4.68
CA SER A 230 14.51 5.51 -4.30
C SER A 230 13.56 4.85 -5.31
N MET A 231 13.22 5.56 -6.39
CA MET A 231 12.31 5.05 -7.42
C MET A 231 12.98 3.99 -8.28
N PRO A 232 12.42 2.77 -8.37
CA PRO A 232 12.96 1.73 -9.22
C PRO A 232 12.71 2.03 -10.71
N SER A 233 13.65 1.65 -11.57
CA SER A 233 13.45 1.63 -13.01
C SER A 233 12.54 0.46 -13.43
N ASP A 234 12.12 0.43 -14.70
CA ASP A 234 11.37 -0.71 -15.24
C ASP A 234 12.18 -1.99 -15.19
N LYS A 235 13.46 -1.88 -15.50
CA LYS A 235 14.36 -3.03 -15.41
C LYS A 235 14.46 -3.55 -13.98
N ASP A 236 14.59 -2.67 -12.99
CA ASP A 236 14.64 -3.07 -11.59
C ASP A 236 13.34 -3.81 -11.20
N LEU A 237 12.18 -3.30 -11.61
CA LEU A 237 10.89 -3.93 -11.33
C LEU A 237 10.76 -5.29 -12.03
N LEU A 238 11.19 -5.40 -13.29
CA LEU A 238 11.15 -6.67 -14.01
C LEU A 238 12.08 -7.70 -13.36
N ASP A 239 13.32 -7.33 -13.07
CA ASP A 239 14.27 -8.22 -12.38
C ASP A 239 13.74 -8.67 -11.02
N PHE A 240 13.14 -7.74 -10.25
CA PHE A 240 12.50 -8.03 -8.97
C PHE A 240 11.34 -9.03 -9.12
N PHE A 241 10.42 -8.78 -10.05
CA PHE A 241 9.26 -9.66 -10.19
C PHE A 241 9.63 -11.03 -10.78
N TYR A 242 10.57 -11.10 -11.73
CA TYR A 242 11.11 -12.38 -12.20
C TYR A 242 11.75 -13.17 -11.06
N TYR A 243 12.54 -12.50 -10.23
CA TYR A 243 13.13 -13.14 -9.08
C TYR A 243 12.09 -13.61 -8.05
N CYS A 244 11.05 -12.80 -7.80
CA CYS A 244 9.96 -13.20 -6.91
C CYS A 244 9.15 -14.36 -7.45
N ILE A 245 8.90 -14.42 -8.76
CA ILE A 245 8.23 -15.56 -9.39
C ILE A 245 9.03 -16.86 -9.17
N ASP A 246 10.36 -16.79 -9.32
CA ASP A 246 11.22 -17.96 -9.20
C ASP A 246 11.44 -18.40 -7.75
N LYS A 247 11.58 -17.47 -6.81
CA LYS A 247 12.04 -17.73 -5.44
C LYS A 247 11.00 -17.50 -4.34
N TYR A 248 10.08 -16.59 -4.58
CA TYR A 248 9.13 -16.10 -3.55
C TYR A 248 7.69 -16.05 -4.06
N PRO A 249 7.14 -17.15 -4.61
CA PRO A 249 5.82 -17.15 -5.26
C PRO A 249 4.65 -16.83 -4.33
N LYS A 250 4.83 -16.83 -3.01
CA LYS A 250 3.79 -16.43 -2.06
C LYS A 250 3.59 -14.91 -1.99
N ILE A 251 4.55 -14.11 -2.46
CA ILE A 251 4.48 -12.65 -2.36
C ILE A 251 3.36 -12.09 -3.26
N MET A 252 2.53 -11.22 -2.71
CA MET A 252 1.57 -10.45 -3.49
C MET A 252 2.30 -9.30 -4.23
N PRO A 253 2.05 -9.03 -5.52
CA PRO A 253 0.99 -9.59 -6.35
C PRO A 253 1.35 -10.89 -7.11
N VAL A 254 2.57 -11.40 -6.99
CA VAL A 254 3.04 -12.60 -7.72
C VAL A 254 2.11 -13.80 -7.49
N ASN A 255 1.72 -14.04 -6.23
CA ASN A 255 0.79 -15.11 -5.89
C ASN A 255 -0.55 -15.00 -6.66
N SER A 256 -1.08 -13.76 -6.77
CA SER A 256 -2.32 -13.51 -7.53
C SER A 256 -2.14 -13.81 -9.01
N TRP A 257 -1.01 -13.43 -9.60
CA TRP A 257 -0.71 -13.70 -11.01
C TRP A 257 -0.60 -15.22 -11.28
N LEU A 258 0.12 -15.94 -10.43
CA LEU A 258 0.30 -17.39 -10.54
C LEU A 258 -1.01 -18.17 -10.36
N SER A 259 -1.86 -17.75 -9.42
CA SER A 259 -3.14 -18.40 -9.15
C SER A 259 -4.27 -18.01 -10.11
N GLY A 260 -4.02 -17.05 -11.02
CA GLY A 260 -5.05 -16.50 -11.90
C GLY A 260 -6.16 -15.73 -11.16
N LYS A 261 -5.96 -15.45 -9.87
CA LYS A 261 -6.90 -14.65 -9.08
C LYS A 261 -6.63 -13.17 -9.35
N HIS A 262 -7.68 -12.42 -9.62
CA HIS A 262 -7.57 -10.98 -9.65
C HIS A 262 -7.31 -10.46 -8.24
N SER A 263 -6.34 -9.55 -8.07
CA SER A 263 -6.24 -8.82 -6.81
C SER A 263 -7.41 -7.84 -6.71
N ASP A 264 -7.98 -7.76 -5.51
CA ASP A 264 -9.13 -6.89 -5.24
C ASP A 264 -8.72 -5.40 -5.08
N LEU A 265 -7.69 -4.95 -5.80
CA LEU A 265 -7.25 -3.56 -5.78
C LEU A 265 -8.13 -2.74 -6.72
N SER A 266 -9.27 -2.32 -6.23
CA SER A 266 -10.04 -1.26 -6.88
C SER A 266 -9.80 0.05 -6.14
N CYS A 267 -9.28 1.05 -6.85
CA CYS A 267 -9.13 2.41 -6.32
C CYS A 267 -10.48 2.98 -5.87
N GLU A 268 -11.58 2.61 -6.53
CA GLU A 268 -12.93 3.07 -6.18
C GLU A 268 -13.45 2.51 -4.84
N ALA A 269 -12.90 1.40 -4.38
CA ALA A 269 -13.31 0.80 -3.11
C ALA A 269 -12.59 1.43 -1.91
N THR A 270 -11.67 2.38 -2.11
CA THR A 270 -10.84 2.93 -1.05
C THR A 270 -11.24 4.37 -0.72
N ILE A 271 -11.37 4.65 0.58
CA ILE A 271 -11.46 6.00 1.13
C ILE A 271 -10.23 6.22 2.00
N GLY A 272 -9.52 7.33 1.80
CA GLY A 272 -8.43 7.78 2.66
C GLY A 272 -8.88 8.92 3.56
N ILE A 273 -8.48 8.90 4.82
CA ILE A 273 -8.68 9.99 5.77
C ILE A 273 -7.32 10.38 6.32
N SER A 274 -6.90 11.61 6.05
CA SER A 274 -5.60 12.12 6.46
C SER A 274 -5.51 12.32 7.97
N SER A 275 -4.30 12.57 8.46
CA SER A 275 -4.03 12.93 9.85
C SER A 275 -4.76 14.20 10.29
N ARG A 276 -5.05 15.11 9.37
CA ARG A 276 -5.84 16.36 9.59
C ARG A 276 -7.34 16.18 9.34
N GLY A 277 -7.80 14.95 9.03
CA GLY A 277 -9.22 14.62 8.85
C GLY A 277 -9.77 14.93 7.46
N ARG A 278 -8.93 15.18 6.45
CA ARG A 278 -9.37 15.34 5.07
C ARG A 278 -9.74 13.99 4.47
N VAL A 279 -10.93 13.94 3.85
CA VAL A 279 -11.41 12.70 3.18
C VAL A 279 -10.98 12.72 1.73
N ARG A 280 -10.51 11.59 1.25
CA ARG A 280 -10.03 11.39 -0.11
C ARG A 280 -10.38 10.00 -0.61
N ASN A 281 -10.35 9.81 -1.92
CA ASN A 281 -10.67 8.55 -2.57
C ASN A 281 -9.43 7.70 -2.93
N CYS A 282 -8.31 7.95 -2.27
CA CYS A 282 -7.07 7.19 -2.44
C CYS A 282 -6.36 7.01 -1.10
N ARG A 283 -5.77 5.84 -0.89
CA ARG A 283 -5.01 5.52 0.33
C ARG A 283 -3.80 6.45 0.51
N ASP A 284 -3.06 6.67 -0.57
CA ASP A 284 -1.79 7.39 -0.52
C ASP A 284 -1.95 8.88 -0.19
N THR A 285 -3.18 9.36 -0.18
CA THR A 285 -3.52 10.73 0.18
C THR A 285 -4.15 10.86 1.55
N SER A 286 -4.16 9.80 2.32
CA SER A 286 -4.55 9.84 3.72
C SER A 286 -3.57 10.64 4.58
N VAL A 287 -2.37 10.94 4.05
CA VAL A 287 -1.37 11.81 4.66
C VAL A 287 -1.46 13.19 4.04
N ASP A 288 -1.33 14.25 4.84
CA ASP A 288 -1.31 15.62 4.35
C ASP A 288 0.05 15.94 3.72
N CYS A 289 0.28 15.38 2.55
CA CYS A 289 1.42 15.72 1.72
C CYS A 289 0.98 16.81 0.73
N PRO A 290 1.45 18.05 0.84
CA PRO A 290 0.91 19.18 0.08
C PRO A 290 1.15 19.10 -1.43
N ASP A 291 2.02 18.22 -1.89
CA ASP A 291 2.51 18.20 -3.27
C ASP A 291 1.93 17.08 -4.15
N LEU A 292 0.99 16.31 -3.61
CA LEU A 292 0.42 15.19 -4.33
C LEU A 292 -0.83 15.53 -5.12
N PHE A 293 -0.68 15.56 -6.41
CA PHE A 293 -1.65 15.18 -7.45
C PHE A 293 -3.12 15.59 -7.28
N TRP A 294 -3.45 16.64 -6.50
CA TRP A 294 -4.83 16.94 -6.15
C TRP A 294 -5.28 18.26 -6.70
N SER A 295 -6.47 18.26 -7.27
CA SER A 295 -7.22 19.49 -7.48
C SER A 295 -7.47 20.18 -6.12
N GLU A 296 -7.73 21.48 -6.13
CA GLU A 296 -8.10 22.24 -4.93
C GLU A 296 -9.29 21.61 -4.18
N ASP A 297 -10.14 20.86 -4.89
CA ASP A 297 -11.31 20.16 -4.35
C ASP A 297 -10.97 18.78 -3.75
N ASN A 298 -9.72 18.39 -3.67
CA ASN A 298 -9.25 17.12 -3.06
C ASN A 298 -9.87 15.85 -3.67
N HIS A 299 -10.29 15.88 -4.91
CA HIS A 299 -10.89 14.73 -5.60
C HIS A 299 -10.01 14.24 -6.74
N ILE A 300 -9.69 12.95 -6.73
CA ILE A 300 -9.13 12.28 -7.91
C ILE A 300 -10.26 11.52 -8.61
N ASP A 301 -10.38 11.73 -9.89
CA ASP A 301 -11.13 10.81 -10.73
C ASP A 301 -10.29 9.56 -11.01
N ASN A 302 -10.38 8.59 -10.08
CA ASN A 302 -9.70 7.30 -10.23
C ASN A 302 -10.10 6.57 -11.51
N SER A 303 -11.34 6.73 -11.96
CA SER A 303 -11.83 6.12 -13.19
C SER A 303 -11.17 6.77 -14.41
N ALA A 304 -10.99 8.09 -14.41
CA ALA A 304 -10.28 8.78 -15.49
C ALA A 304 -8.82 8.34 -15.58
N ILE A 305 -8.14 8.19 -14.43
CA ILE A 305 -6.75 7.71 -14.40
C ILE A 305 -6.66 6.26 -14.91
N GLU A 306 -7.55 5.37 -14.43
CA GLU A 306 -7.63 3.99 -14.90
C GLU A 306 -7.88 3.93 -16.41
N ASN A 307 -8.84 4.69 -16.90
CA ASN A 307 -9.18 4.73 -18.31
C ASN A 307 -8.04 5.29 -19.17
N SER A 308 -7.34 6.31 -18.68
CA SER A 308 -6.15 6.87 -19.33
C SER A 308 -5.05 5.81 -19.45
N PHE A 309 -4.78 5.07 -18.37
CA PHE A 309 -3.81 3.98 -18.37
C PHE A 309 -4.21 2.87 -19.36
N VAL A 310 -5.46 2.40 -19.28
CA VAL A 310 -6.00 1.34 -20.15
C VAL A 310 -5.92 1.74 -21.63
N LYS A 311 -6.23 2.98 -21.95
CA LYS A 311 -6.15 3.52 -23.33
C LYS A 311 -4.70 3.62 -23.81
N ARG A 312 -3.82 4.18 -22.98
CA ARG A 312 -2.41 4.40 -23.32
C ARG A 312 -1.66 3.11 -23.62
N HIS A 313 -1.87 2.09 -22.80
CA HIS A 313 -1.23 0.79 -22.95
C HIS A 313 -2.01 -0.19 -23.81
N ASN A 314 -3.10 0.27 -24.44
CA ASN A 314 -3.97 -0.58 -25.26
C ASN A 314 -4.38 -1.88 -24.54
N CYS A 315 -4.68 -1.76 -23.23
CA CYS A 315 -4.95 -2.92 -22.38
C CYS A 315 -6.11 -3.79 -22.88
N LEU A 316 -7.10 -3.19 -23.55
CA LEU A 316 -8.25 -3.93 -24.11
C LEU A 316 -7.84 -4.94 -25.17
N SER A 317 -6.75 -4.68 -25.91
CA SER A 317 -6.17 -5.60 -26.89
C SER A 317 -5.08 -6.50 -26.30
N CYS A 318 -4.73 -6.32 -25.04
CA CYS A 318 -3.70 -7.11 -24.39
C CYS A 318 -4.21 -8.52 -24.06
N PRO A 319 -3.48 -9.59 -24.44
CA PRO A 319 -3.90 -10.98 -24.16
C PRO A 319 -3.99 -11.28 -22.66
N TYR A 320 -3.31 -10.47 -21.83
CA TYR A 320 -3.25 -10.66 -20.38
C TYR A 320 -4.24 -9.81 -19.59
N TYR A 321 -5.03 -8.96 -20.25
CA TYR A 321 -5.89 -8.00 -19.59
C TYR A 321 -6.87 -8.62 -18.58
N SER A 322 -7.41 -9.80 -18.89
CA SER A 322 -8.37 -10.49 -18.02
C SER A 322 -7.80 -10.94 -16.67
N ARG A 323 -6.49 -11.11 -16.58
CA ARG A 323 -5.79 -11.56 -15.36
C ARG A 323 -4.80 -10.54 -14.81
N CYS A 324 -4.62 -9.42 -15.51
CA CYS A 324 -3.73 -8.36 -15.08
C CYS A 324 -4.37 -7.52 -13.98
N THR A 325 -3.67 -7.34 -12.88
CA THR A 325 -4.12 -6.51 -11.75
C THR A 325 -3.65 -5.06 -11.84
N MET A 326 -2.75 -4.79 -12.77
CA MET A 326 -2.20 -3.47 -13.12
C MET A 326 -1.55 -2.66 -11.98
N GLY A 327 -1.60 -3.10 -10.73
CA GLY A 327 -0.99 -2.40 -9.61
C GLY A 327 -1.58 -1.00 -9.34
N CYS A 328 -0.79 -0.09 -8.79
CA CYS A 328 -1.21 1.28 -8.50
C CYS A 328 -1.18 2.12 -9.79
N PHE A 329 -2.35 2.55 -10.27
CA PHE A 329 -2.46 3.37 -11.48
C PHE A 329 -1.71 4.70 -11.37
N LEU A 330 -1.75 5.34 -10.22
CA LEU A 330 -1.01 6.58 -9.96
C LEU A 330 0.48 6.39 -10.15
N PHE A 331 1.04 5.36 -9.55
CA PHE A 331 2.44 5.03 -9.70
C PHE A 331 2.80 4.77 -11.16
N PHE A 332 2.02 3.92 -11.84
CA PHE A 332 2.32 3.54 -13.22
C PHE A 332 1.94 4.61 -14.23
N ASP A 333 0.88 5.39 -14.01
CA ASP A 333 0.57 6.54 -14.85
C ASP A 333 1.70 7.55 -14.81
N PHE A 334 2.16 7.88 -13.62
CA PHE A 334 3.29 8.77 -13.42
C PHE A 334 4.57 8.27 -14.10
N LYS A 335 4.81 6.96 -14.00
CA LYS A 335 5.96 6.29 -14.56
C LYS A 335 5.95 6.27 -16.09
N TYR A 336 4.80 6.04 -16.71
CA TYR A 336 4.69 5.77 -18.14
C TYR A 336 4.16 6.92 -18.99
N ARG A 337 3.95 8.10 -18.46
CA ARG A 337 3.45 9.24 -19.22
C ARG A 337 4.30 9.62 -20.43
N GLU A 338 5.59 9.36 -20.34
CA GLU A 338 6.52 9.60 -21.42
C GLU A 338 6.76 8.37 -22.32
N HIS A 339 6.07 7.26 -22.06
CA HIS A 339 6.31 5.99 -22.71
C HIS A 339 5.08 5.45 -23.40
N TYR A 340 5.16 5.44 -24.70
CA TYR A 340 4.37 4.58 -25.59
C TYR A 340 5.15 3.28 -25.81
N GLY A 341 5.41 2.53 -24.76
CA GLY A 341 6.17 1.28 -24.79
C GLY A 341 5.33 0.11 -24.32
N GLU A 342 5.91 -1.09 -24.39
CA GLU A 342 5.29 -2.25 -23.81
C GLU A 342 5.19 -2.09 -22.29
N CYS A 343 4.04 -2.45 -21.74
CA CYS A 343 3.77 -2.40 -20.33
C CYS A 343 4.63 -3.47 -19.61
N ILE A 344 5.23 -3.17 -18.44
CA ILE A 344 6.03 -4.17 -17.69
C ILE A 344 5.21 -5.43 -17.37
N PHE A 345 3.91 -5.30 -17.17
CA PHE A 345 3.04 -6.44 -16.91
C PHE A 345 2.95 -7.39 -18.10
N SER A 346 3.04 -6.90 -19.35
CA SER A 346 3.10 -7.77 -20.51
C SER A 346 4.35 -8.67 -20.48
N HIS A 347 5.49 -8.12 -20.08
CA HIS A 347 6.74 -8.89 -19.90
C HIS A 347 6.63 -9.91 -18.77
N ILE A 348 6.04 -9.53 -17.64
CA ILE A 348 5.82 -10.42 -16.49
C ILE A 348 4.93 -11.61 -16.88
N PHE A 349 3.79 -11.32 -17.55
CA PHE A 349 2.88 -12.39 -17.97
C PHE A 349 3.45 -13.26 -19.10
N HIS A 350 4.26 -12.68 -19.99
CA HIS A 350 5.02 -13.46 -20.96
C HIS A 350 5.97 -14.44 -20.25
N TYR A 351 6.71 -13.95 -19.25
CA TYR A 351 7.59 -14.80 -18.44
C TYR A 351 6.82 -15.93 -17.73
N LEU A 352 5.67 -15.65 -17.17
CA LEU A 352 4.82 -16.66 -16.52
C LEU A 352 4.35 -17.75 -17.49
N GLU A 353 4.20 -17.45 -18.77
CA GLU A 353 3.76 -18.40 -19.80
C GLU A 353 4.91 -19.17 -20.44
N THR A 354 6.03 -18.52 -20.68
CA THR A 354 7.11 -19.07 -21.50
C THR A 354 8.37 -19.40 -20.72
N GLY A 355 8.56 -18.82 -19.54
CA GLY A 355 9.82 -18.86 -18.79
C GLY A 355 10.91 -17.96 -19.38
N GLU A 356 10.60 -17.16 -20.41
CA GLU A 356 11.55 -16.29 -21.09
C GLU A 356 11.51 -14.87 -20.52
N LYS A 357 12.65 -14.37 -20.00
CA LYS A 357 12.79 -13.01 -19.50
C LYS A 357 12.97 -12.04 -20.66
N THR A 358 12.05 -11.09 -20.76
CA THR A 358 12.08 -10.05 -21.78
C THR A 358 12.15 -8.68 -21.14
N TYR A 359 12.87 -7.78 -21.80
CA TYR A 359 13.05 -6.40 -21.38
C TYR A 359 12.74 -5.50 -22.56
N GLY A 360 11.65 -4.80 -22.47
CA GLY A 360 11.27 -3.82 -23.49
C GLY A 360 12.19 -2.58 -23.50
N LYS A 361 11.75 -1.53 -24.16
CA LYS A 361 12.44 -0.25 -24.18
C LYS A 361 12.30 0.42 -22.80
N LEU A 362 13.20 0.13 -21.88
CA LEU A 362 13.17 0.58 -20.50
C LEU A 362 13.89 1.93 -20.36
N ILE A 363 13.26 2.89 -19.68
CA ILE A 363 13.85 4.19 -19.39
C ILE A 363 14.01 4.34 -17.87
N PRO A 364 15.19 4.78 -17.40
CA PRO A 364 15.40 5.12 -16.00
C PRO A 364 14.49 6.25 -15.56
N ILE A 365 13.67 6.02 -14.55
CA ILE A 365 12.66 6.98 -14.07
C ILE A 365 13.28 8.08 -13.26
N SER A 366 14.32 7.77 -12.47
CA SER A 366 14.99 8.72 -11.59
C SER A 366 15.44 9.99 -12.29
N GLU A 367 15.97 9.89 -13.51
CA GLU A 367 16.43 11.04 -14.28
C GLU A 367 15.30 11.95 -14.76
N LYS A 368 14.12 11.36 -15.01
CA LYS A 368 12.96 12.10 -15.52
C LYS A 368 12.20 12.81 -14.41
N LEU A 369 12.04 12.16 -13.27
CA LEU A 369 11.42 12.78 -12.10
C LEU A 369 12.23 13.96 -11.57
N GLN A 370 13.54 13.89 -11.65
CA GLN A 370 14.42 15.01 -11.28
C GLN A 370 14.17 16.27 -12.08
N LYS A 371 13.73 16.13 -13.33
CA LYS A 371 13.49 17.25 -14.27
C LYS A 371 12.10 17.89 -14.07
N LEU A 372 11.18 17.26 -13.33
CA LEU A 372 9.84 17.77 -13.16
C LEU A 372 9.71 18.64 -11.92
N SER A 373 9.44 19.93 -12.13
CA SER A 373 9.04 20.85 -11.05
C SER A 373 7.67 20.47 -10.48
N LYS A 374 7.36 20.89 -9.24
CA LYS A 374 6.06 20.69 -8.58
C LYS A 374 4.86 21.06 -9.46
N ASN A 375 4.93 22.22 -10.12
CA ASN A 375 3.88 22.70 -11.01
C ASN A 375 3.71 21.85 -12.28
N LEU A 376 4.79 21.28 -12.78
CA LEU A 376 4.73 20.42 -13.95
C LEU A 376 4.08 19.06 -13.60
N ARG A 377 4.36 18.53 -12.41
CA ARG A 377 3.72 17.31 -11.91
C ARG A 377 2.21 17.49 -11.81
N ARG A 378 1.76 18.63 -11.26
CA ARG A 378 0.33 18.97 -11.17
C ARG A 378 -0.32 19.03 -12.55
N LYS A 379 0.25 19.77 -13.49
CA LYS A 379 -0.27 19.92 -14.86
C LYS A 379 -0.31 18.60 -15.63
N VAL A 380 0.62 17.72 -15.36
CA VAL A 380 0.69 16.39 -15.97
C VAL A 380 -0.47 15.52 -15.47
N VAL A 381 -0.86 15.65 -14.19
CA VAL A 381 -2.00 14.90 -13.61
C VAL A 381 -3.35 15.43 -14.09
N GLU A 382 -3.45 16.74 -14.21
CA GLU A 382 -4.66 17.43 -14.68
C GLU A 382 -4.91 17.22 -16.20
N GLY A 383 -3.98 16.53 -16.89
CA GLY A 383 -4.07 16.32 -18.35
C GLY A 383 -3.78 17.58 -19.17
N GLU A 384 -3.34 18.66 -18.50
CA GLU A 384 -3.02 19.93 -19.16
C GLU A 384 -1.64 19.94 -19.84
N PHE A 385 -0.82 18.94 -19.57
CA PHE A 385 0.52 18.84 -20.13
C PHE A 385 0.85 17.42 -20.58
N GLU A 386 0.96 17.26 -21.89
CA GLU A 386 1.59 16.08 -22.49
C GLU A 386 3.10 16.28 -22.48
N LEU A 387 3.81 15.44 -21.74
CA LEU A 387 5.26 15.36 -21.85
C LEU A 387 5.62 14.78 -23.22
N LYS A 388 6.00 15.63 -24.15
CA LYS A 388 6.52 15.22 -25.46
C LYS A 388 7.90 14.60 -25.37
#